data_168ad3c947bff8bf4195caf08052b2ed
#
_entry.id   168ad3c947bff8bf4195caf08052b2ed
#
_cell.length_a   1.000
_cell.length_b   1.000
_cell.length_c   1.000
_cell.angle_alpha   90.00
_cell.angle_beta   90.00
_cell.angle_gamma   90.00
#
_symmetry.space_group_name_H-M   'P 1'
#
loop_
_entity.id
_entity.type
_entity.pdbx_description
1 polymer ?
#
loop_
_entity_poly.entity_id
_entity_poly.type
_entity_poly.pdbx_seq_one_letter_code
_entity_poly.pdbx_strand_id
1 'polypeptide(L)'
;MKKRWTSAFLAALMAASACLSGCGSAGSETQTSSAGSQTDGSSELEPVTIQMWLGGPGKQKDSDMVWEAFNEKLQEYVPNTTVEITVIPTSEYAEEYNQMLASGEAVDLTWIASWVTGSTKLIRDESLMPLDDLLDQYGQGIRETLGDEVIDMHRYSEDGKLYYLIAWQGLYSNVRAFKVPTELAELAGDTWLEDTQAVVDKWWNHYTSTDDLQAVFDQLDIYLSALKDNGKLYGGIAQNVLGAWLYPQRFSSENSLQAYNVGVQHMDDTFTVIDAIQSDYFRVYAKNMADFYNKGYIRSDIASLETGALSFVTNGEYTPNTLVMDTHNALTDGTAEIYSSQAGTDISLIQIEEKGYLTRGDATATAIPYCADEPERAMMVLNALYTEPELYQLLIYGIEGKHYTDNGDGTITTPYGNQGQSDSDYGLWKWTIGTCKNSLVTQADTAGYYEELEEKEKDAFVSSFVNFTWDDSAVADVVASLQAIDGEYKDMIDQGYTGDNWETTLDQWIAERKAAGVDRVIEDMQAQIDAYVEENNITSWISNG
;
A
#
# COMPACT_ATOMS: atom_id res chain seq x y z
N MET A 1 -48.79 6.39 26.41
CA MET A 1 -48.94 6.21 27.87
C MET A 1 -47.61 6.47 28.51
N LYS A 2 -47.60 7.44 29.42
CA LYS A 2 -46.43 7.92 30.15
C LYS A 2 -45.92 6.87 31.14
N LYS A 3 -44.59 6.78 31.31
CA LYS A 3 -43.97 6.77 32.67
C LYS A 3 -42.51 7.18 32.60
N ARG A 4 -42.27 8.36 33.09
CA ARG A 4 -40.99 8.88 33.58
C ARG A 4 -40.70 8.18 34.90
N TRP A 5 -39.42 7.96 35.21
CA TRP A 5 -38.95 8.00 36.60
C TRP A 5 -37.55 8.61 36.63
N THR A 6 -37.45 9.50 37.55
CA THR A 6 -36.43 10.50 37.84
C THR A 6 -35.54 10.06 38.99
N SER A 7 -34.28 10.48 38.92
CA SER A 7 -33.43 11.07 39.98
C SER A 7 -33.01 10.27 41.20
N ALA A 8 -31.73 10.34 41.53
CA ALA A 8 -31.14 11.06 42.70
C ALA A 8 -29.64 10.70 42.77
N PHE A 9 -28.77 11.68 42.59
CA PHE A 9 -27.95 12.38 43.58
C PHE A 9 -27.50 11.55 44.80
N LEU A 10 -26.17 11.39 44.97
CA LEU A 10 -25.51 11.71 46.25
C LEU A 10 -24.01 11.98 46.03
N ALA A 11 -23.61 13.18 46.42
CA ALA A 11 -22.23 13.61 46.61
C ALA A 11 -21.91 13.54 48.13
N ALA A 12 -20.71 13.18 48.50
CA ALA A 12 -20.05 13.53 49.76
C ALA A 12 -18.57 13.12 49.64
N LEU A 13 -17.67 14.05 49.59
CA LEU A 13 -16.98 14.82 50.62
C LEU A 13 -15.79 14.11 51.25
N MET A 14 -14.62 14.64 50.87
CA MET A 14 -13.41 15.00 51.64
C MET A 14 -13.09 14.30 52.97
N ALA A 15 -11.82 13.94 53.12
CA ALA A 15 -11.00 14.48 54.24
C ALA A 15 -9.51 14.22 54.00
N ALA A 16 -8.76 15.31 54.05
CA ALA A 16 -7.30 15.37 54.11
C ALA A 16 -6.79 15.00 55.50
N SER A 17 -5.58 14.48 55.61
CA SER A 17 -4.75 14.65 56.80
C SER A 17 -3.28 14.59 56.45
N ALA A 18 -2.64 15.71 56.59
CA ALA A 18 -1.19 15.90 56.66
C ALA A 18 -0.70 15.68 58.09
N CYS A 19 0.54 15.25 58.25
CA CYS A 19 1.48 15.56 59.35
C CYS A 19 2.81 14.95 58.98
N LEU A 20 3.83 15.71 58.62
CA LEU A 20 4.78 16.49 59.40
C LEU A 20 5.96 15.69 59.99
N SER A 21 7.11 16.00 59.44
CA SER A 21 8.37 16.42 60.08
C SER A 21 9.30 15.39 60.69
N GLY A 22 10.54 15.48 60.27
CA GLY A 22 11.72 14.97 60.96
C GLY A 22 13.01 15.39 60.28
N CYS A 23 13.56 16.55 60.63
CA CYS A 23 14.92 17.01 60.35
C CYS A 23 15.96 16.22 61.11
N GLY A 24 17.18 16.07 60.53
CA GLY A 24 18.35 15.66 61.27
C GLY A 24 19.61 15.56 60.42
N SER A 25 20.32 16.67 60.25
CA SER A 25 21.77 17.00 60.21
C SER A 25 22.84 16.03 59.77
N ALA A 26 23.56 16.48 58.76
CA ALA A 26 25.00 16.66 58.57
C ALA A 26 26.02 15.65 59.15
N GLY A 27 26.89 15.18 58.27
CA GLY A 27 28.18 14.55 58.55
C GLY A 27 28.97 14.34 57.28
N SER A 28 29.97 15.21 57.08
CA SER A 28 31.01 15.15 56.06
C SER A 28 31.99 14.02 56.38
N GLU A 29 32.47 13.28 55.39
CA GLU A 29 33.90 13.14 55.07
C GLU A 29 34.22 11.93 54.17
N THR A 30 35.01 12.25 53.18
CA THR A 30 36.27 11.57 52.70
C THR A 30 36.13 10.46 51.66
N GLN A 31 36.71 10.80 50.51
CA GLN A 31 37.11 9.96 49.38
C GLN A 31 37.84 8.69 49.79
N THR A 32 37.50 7.59 49.14
CA THR A 32 38.48 6.59 48.72
C THR A 32 38.07 5.98 47.41
N SER A 33 38.93 6.17 46.42
CA SER A 33 38.91 5.50 45.14
C SER A 33 39.11 4.00 45.29
N SER A 34 38.25 3.21 44.68
CA SER A 34 38.59 1.84 44.30
C SER A 34 37.91 1.46 42.99
N ALA A 35 38.72 0.82 42.21
CA ALA A 35 38.56 0.42 40.82
C ALA A 35 37.30 -0.36 40.48
N GLY A 36 36.97 -0.21 39.22
CA GLY A 36 36.00 -0.91 38.40
C GLY A 36 35.57 -2.31 38.81
N SER A 37 34.28 -2.43 38.91
CA SER A 37 33.57 -3.66 38.53
C SER A 37 32.60 -3.23 37.43
N GLN A 38 32.86 -3.65 36.23
CA GLN A 38 31.82 -3.76 35.22
C GLN A 38 30.80 -4.75 35.80
N THR A 39 29.69 -4.24 36.28
CA THR A 39 28.48 -5.03 36.44
C THR A 39 27.88 -5.17 35.06
N ASP A 40 27.97 -6.35 34.49
CA ASP A 40 27.00 -6.85 33.51
C ASP A 40 25.65 -6.71 34.14
N GLY A 41 24.99 -5.60 33.85
CA GLY A 41 23.59 -5.38 34.23
C GLY A 41 22.70 -5.80 33.07
N SER A 42 22.59 -7.08 32.81
CA SER A 42 21.39 -7.59 32.20
C SER A 42 20.32 -7.50 33.29
N SER A 43 19.61 -6.38 33.37
CA SER A 43 18.35 -6.34 34.11
C SER A 43 17.44 -7.33 33.36
N GLU A 44 17.09 -8.42 34.03
CA GLU A 44 16.15 -9.40 33.52
C GLU A 44 14.86 -8.63 33.18
N LEU A 45 14.41 -8.69 31.93
CA LEU A 45 13.19 -8.01 31.50
C LEU A 45 12.00 -8.59 32.28
N GLU A 46 11.13 -7.71 32.80
CA GLU A 46 9.89 -8.18 33.47
C GLU A 46 8.97 -8.84 32.44
N PRO A 47 8.20 -9.87 32.85
CA PRO A 47 7.24 -10.50 31.96
C PRO A 47 6.13 -9.55 31.51
N VAL A 48 5.94 -9.44 30.20
CA VAL A 48 4.88 -8.62 29.59
C VAL A 48 4.19 -9.34 28.45
N THR A 49 2.97 -8.91 28.14
CA THR A 49 2.21 -9.36 26.96
C THR A 49 1.96 -8.16 26.07
N ILE A 50 2.39 -8.28 24.81
CA ILE A 50 2.21 -7.29 23.75
C ILE A 50 0.97 -7.62 22.95
N GLN A 51 0.09 -6.66 22.76
CA GLN A 51 -1.06 -6.76 21.87
C GLN A 51 -0.66 -6.30 20.46
N MET A 52 -0.68 -7.22 19.48
CA MET A 52 -0.28 -6.93 18.11
C MET A 52 -1.43 -7.16 17.13
N TRP A 53 -1.82 -6.10 16.44
CA TRP A 53 -2.87 -6.14 15.42
C TRP A 53 -2.28 -6.06 14.01
N LEU A 54 -2.62 -7.03 13.17
CA LEU A 54 -2.17 -7.14 11.78
C LEU A 54 -3.36 -7.15 10.82
N GLY A 55 -3.21 -6.45 9.68
CA GLY A 55 -4.11 -6.62 8.55
C GLY A 55 -3.74 -7.90 7.79
N GLY A 56 -4.74 -8.67 7.36
CA GLY A 56 -4.46 -9.92 6.68
C GLY A 56 -5.72 -10.73 6.33
N PRO A 57 -5.58 -12.05 6.21
CA PRO A 57 -6.69 -12.93 5.84
C PRO A 57 -7.70 -13.19 6.98
N GLY A 58 -7.45 -12.67 8.18
CA GLY A 58 -8.17 -13.04 9.40
C GLY A 58 -7.51 -14.23 10.11
N LYS A 59 -8.12 -14.64 11.24
CA LYS A 59 -7.65 -15.82 11.99
C LYS A 59 -7.91 -17.10 11.20
N GLN A 60 -6.87 -17.89 11.00
CA GLN A 60 -6.88 -19.13 10.25
C GLN A 60 -6.88 -20.35 11.19
N LYS A 61 -7.09 -21.53 10.64
CA LYS A 61 -7.25 -22.79 11.40
C LYS A 61 -6.10 -23.10 12.36
N ASP A 62 -4.87 -22.92 11.92
CA ASP A 62 -3.66 -23.27 12.67
C ASP A 62 -2.97 -22.04 13.29
N SER A 63 -3.62 -20.87 13.30
CA SER A 63 -3.08 -19.63 13.86
C SER A 63 -2.57 -19.78 15.29
N ASP A 64 -3.37 -20.38 16.19
CA ASP A 64 -2.98 -20.53 17.60
C ASP A 64 -1.70 -21.37 17.76
N MET A 65 -1.56 -22.43 16.97
CA MET A 65 -0.36 -23.28 16.97
C MET A 65 0.89 -22.52 16.51
N VAL A 66 0.76 -21.73 15.44
CA VAL A 66 1.89 -20.96 14.91
C VAL A 66 2.26 -19.83 15.87
N TRP A 67 1.28 -19.17 16.47
CA TRP A 67 1.53 -18.09 17.43
C TRP A 67 2.15 -18.59 18.74
N GLU A 68 1.82 -19.82 19.17
CA GLU A 68 2.52 -20.49 20.27
C GLU A 68 4.00 -20.71 19.90
N ALA A 69 4.28 -21.30 18.73
CA ALA A 69 5.64 -21.51 18.26
C ALA A 69 6.42 -20.19 18.06
N PHE A 70 5.74 -19.16 17.56
CA PHE A 70 6.31 -17.81 17.45
C PHE A 70 6.72 -17.26 18.82
N ASN A 71 5.86 -17.37 19.83
CA ASN A 71 6.16 -16.92 21.18
C ASN A 71 7.29 -17.72 21.85
N GLU A 72 7.38 -19.02 21.58
CA GLU A 72 8.52 -19.83 22.02
C GLU A 72 9.83 -19.35 21.39
N LYS A 73 9.84 -19.10 20.08
CA LYS A 73 11.01 -18.60 19.35
C LYS A 73 11.39 -17.17 19.77
N LEU A 74 10.41 -16.32 20.02
CA LEU A 74 10.62 -14.95 20.45
C LEU A 74 11.44 -14.84 21.74
N GLN A 75 11.36 -15.82 22.65
CA GLN A 75 12.13 -15.81 23.90
C GLN A 75 13.66 -15.78 23.67
N GLU A 76 14.13 -16.24 22.51
CA GLU A 76 15.56 -16.22 22.17
C GLU A 76 16.06 -14.78 21.92
N TYR A 77 15.18 -13.89 21.49
CA TYR A 77 15.50 -12.51 21.07
C TYR A 77 14.97 -11.45 22.04
N VAL A 78 13.76 -11.63 22.53
CA VAL A 78 13.10 -10.73 23.47
C VAL A 78 12.57 -11.55 24.66
N PRO A 79 13.43 -11.86 25.64
CA PRO A 79 13.06 -12.70 26.78
C PRO A 79 11.89 -12.12 27.59
N ASN A 80 11.12 -13.00 28.24
CA ASN A 80 9.96 -12.66 29.07
C ASN A 80 8.89 -11.82 28.34
N THR A 81 8.78 -12.01 27.02
CA THR A 81 7.78 -11.31 26.20
C THR A 81 6.86 -12.31 25.53
N THR A 82 5.57 -12.12 25.68
CA THR A 82 4.54 -12.85 24.93
C THR A 82 3.83 -11.88 24.01
N VAL A 83 3.49 -12.29 22.81
CA VAL A 83 2.70 -11.49 21.85
C VAL A 83 1.36 -12.16 21.63
N GLU A 84 0.29 -11.47 21.95
CA GLU A 84 -1.07 -11.83 21.52
C GLU A 84 -1.33 -11.21 20.16
N ILE A 85 -1.52 -12.06 19.15
CA ILE A 85 -1.64 -11.65 17.75
C ILE A 85 -3.11 -11.67 17.36
N THR A 86 -3.58 -10.56 16.79
CA THR A 86 -4.89 -10.46 16.16
C THR A 86 -4.71 -10.13 14.69
N VAL A 87 -5.24 -10.97 13.80
CA VAL A 87 -5.24 -10.74 12.36
C VAL A 87 -6.67 -10.40 11.95
N ILE A 88 -6.85 -9.21 11.38
CA ILE A 88 -8.16 -8.67 11.00
C ILE A 88 -8.24 -8.63 9.48
N PRO A 89 -9.35 -9.08 8.86
CA PRO A 89 -9.58 -8.91 7.43
C PRO A 89 -9.45 -7.43 7.03
N THR A 90 -8.74 -7.14 5.95
CA THR A 90 -8.50 -5.74 5.53
C THR A 90 -9.78 -4.97 5.24
N SER A 91 -10.84 -5.65 4.81
CA SER A 91 -12.18 -5.07 4.61
C SER A 91 -12.85 -4.57 5.90
N GLU A 92 -12.45 -5.11 7.06
CA GLU A 92 -13.00 -4.79 8.37
C GLU A 92 -12.03 -3.93 9.20
N TYR A 93 -10.75 -3.89 8.79
CA TYR A 93 -9.65 -3.35 9.59
C TYR A 93 -9.87 -1.88 10.01
N ALA A 94 -10.27 -1.02 9.08
CA ALA A 94 -10.46 0.40 9.38
C ALA A 94 -11.57 0.64 10.41
N GLU A 95 -12.65 -0.14 10.38
CA GLU A 95 -13.74 -0.04 11.35
C GLU A 95 -13.29 -0.52 12.73
N GLU A 96 -12.68 -1.70 12.82
CA GLU A 96 -12.16 -2.26 14.06
C GLU A 96 -11.10 -1.35 14.70
N TYR A 97 -10.19 -0.81 13.89
CA TYR A 97 -9.16 0.11 14.34
C TYR A 97 -9.75 1.40 14.93
N ASN A 98 -10.75 2.00 14.28
CA ASN A 98 -11.44 3.18 14.82
C ASN A 98 -12.20 2.87 16.11
N GLN A 99 -12.77 1.67 16.25
CA GLN A 99 -13.43 1.23 17.49
C GLN A 99 -12.42 1.06 18.63
N MET A 100 -11.26 0.47 18.35
CA MET A 100 -10.15 0.33 19.28
C MET A 100 -9.69 1.70 19.82
N LEU A 101 -9.42 2.65 18.93
CA LEU A 101 -9.04 4.01 19.33
C LEU A 101 -10.12 4.68 20.20
N ALA A 102 -11.39 4.52 19.83
CA ALA A 102 -12.52 5.11 20.56
C ALA A 102 -12.75 4.46 21.92
N SER A 103 -12.46 3.17 22.08
CA SER A 103 -12.60 2.44 23.34
C SER A 103 -11.43 2.68 24.30
N GLY A 104 -10.27 3.07 23.78
CA GLY A 104 -9.01 3.15 24.53
C GLY A 104 -8.48 1.77 24.90
N GLU A 105 -8.80 0.74 24.10
CA GLU A 105 -8.24 -0.60 24.26
C GLU A 105 -6.73 -0.54 24.00
N ALA A 106 -5.94 -1.15 24.88
CA ALA A 106 -4.49 -1.16 24.75
C ALA A 106 -4.08 -2.07 23.59
N VAL A 107 -3.43 -1.48 22.59
CA VAL A 107 -2.77 -2.18 21.49
C VAL A 107 -1.37 -1.61 21.37
N ASP A 108 -0.34 -2.46 21.35
CA ASP A 108 1.05 -2.05 21.42
C ASP A 108 1.72 -1.95 20.06
N LEU A 109 1.33 -2.81 19.11
CA LEU A 109 1.75 -2.75 17.72
C LEU A 109 0.53 -2.84 16.82
N THR A 110 0.45 -1.93 15.86
CA THR A 110 -0.65 -1.91 14.90
C THR A 110 -0.12 -1.81 13.47
N TRP A 111 -0.71 -2.60 12.59
CA TRP A 111 -0.55 -2.43 11.16
C TRP A 111 -1.31 -1.19 10.70
N ILE A 112 -0.71 -0.42 9.81
CA ILE A 112 -1.36 0.67 9.09
C ILE A 112 -1.07 0.54 7.60
N ALA A 113 -1.99 1.03 6.78
CA ALA A 113 -1.83 1.06 5.34
C ALA A 113 -2.46 2.32 4.76
N SER A 114 -1.76 2.99 3.87
CA SER A 114 -2.23 4.21 3.23
C SER A 114 -3.58 4.02 2.53
N TRP A 115 -3.81 2.83 1.98
CA TRP A 115 -5.03 2.43 1.27
C TRP A 115 -6.17 1.90 2.16
N VAL A 116 -5.97 1.81 3.49
CA VAL A 116 -6.98 1.34 4.47
C VAL A 116 -7.24 2.38 5.55
N THR A 117 -6.21 2.80 6.28
CA THR A 117 -6.34 3.63 7.49
C THR A 117 -5.94 5.09 7.28
N GLY A 118 -5.05 5.38 6.32
CA GLY A 118 -4.53 6.71 6.06
C GLY A 118 -3.57 7.20 7.15
N SER A 119 -2.27 7.00 6.98
CA SER A 119 -1.24 7.34 8.00
C SER A 119 -1.27 8.82 8.43
N THR A 120 -1.37 9.74 7.48
CA THR A 120 -1.43 11.19 7.75
C THR A 120 -2.61 11.57 8.64
N LYS A 121 -3.79 10.96 8.39
CA LYS A 121 -4.97 11.19 9.25
C LYS A 121 -4.72 10.74 10.68
N LEU A 122 -4.14 9.54 10.86
CA LEU A 122 -3.85 8.99 12.20
C LEU A 122 -2.85 9.86 12.98
N ILE A 123 -1.86 10.45 12.29
CA ILE A 123 -0.89 11.37 12.91
C ILE A 123 -1.61 12.67 13.35
N ARG A 124 -2.40 13.28 12.47
CA ARG A 124 -3.15 14.51 12.78
C ARG A 124 -4.17 14.31 13.91
N ASP A 125 -4.78 13.14 14.00
CA ASP A 125 -5.71 12.78 15.08
C ASP A 125 -4.99 12.41 16.39
N GLU A 126 -3.66 12.58 16.46
CA GLU A 126 -2.81 12.25 17.60
C GLU A 126 -2.98 10.78 18.07
N SER A 127 -3.24 9.87 17.12
CA SER A 127 -3.51 8.46 17.42
C SER A 127 -2.23 7.62 17.51
N LEU A 128 -1.11 8.13 16.99
CA LEU A 128 0.17 7.42 16.94
C LEU A 128 1.23 8.09 17.80
N MET A 129 2.10 7.29 18.45
CA MET A 129 3.25 7.79 19.21
C MET A 129 4.40 8.17 18.26
N PRO A 130 5.18 9.24 18.56
CA PRO A 130 6.48 9.46 17.96
C PRO A 130 7.42 8.31 18.31
N LEU A 131 8.15 7.79 17.30
CA LEU A 131 8.99 6.62 17.46
C LEU A 131 10.48 6.91 17.62
N ASP A 132 10.92 8.18 17.52
CA ASP A 132 12.32 8.56 17.49
C ASP A 132 13.12 8.01 18.70
N ASP A 133 12.65 8.27 19.91
CA ASP A 133 13.30 7.83 21.14
C ASP A 133 13.27 6.29 21.29
N LEU A 134 12.19 5.65 20.87
CA LEU A 134 12.05 4.20 20.90
C LEU A 134 12.96 3.52 19.88
N LEU A 135 13.04 4.08 18.68
CA LEU A 135 13.91 3.60 17.61
C LEU A 135 15.39 3.72 18.02
N ASP A 136 15.78 4.86 18.61
CA ASP A 136 17.16 5.11 19.07
C ASP A 136 17.59 4.16 20.18
N GLN A 137 16.66 3.76 21.07
CA GLN A 137 16.97 2.93 22.22
C GLN A 137 16.82 1.43 21.94
N TYR A 138 15.83 1.03 21.13
CA TYR A 138 15.43 -0.37 20.98
C TYR A 138 15.34 -0.86 19.53
N GLY A 139 15.44 0.04 18.54
CA GLY A 139 15.23 -0.26 17.12
C GLY A 139 16.48 -0.15 16.25
N GLN A 140 17.69 -0.36 16.80
CA GLN A 140 18.94 -0.18 16.06
C GLN A 140 19.04 -1.10 14.84
N GLY A 141 18.57 -2.34 14.94
CA GLY A 141 18.55 -3.28 13.83
C GLY A 141 17.59 -2.86 12.71
N ILE A 142 16.49 -2.20 13.05
CA ILE A 142 15.58 -1.58 12.07
C ILE A 142 16.33 -0.49 11.31
N ARG A 143 17.05 0.39 12.04
CA ARG A 143 17.84 1.47 11.44
C ARG A 143 18.94 0.92 10.51
N GLU A 144 19.60 -0.16 10.91
CA GLU A 144 20.61 -0.82 10.07
C GLU A 144 19.99 -1.47 8.82
N THR A 145 18.77 -1.99 8.92
CA THR A 145 18.05 -2.67 7.83
C THR A 145 17.49 -1.67 6.80
N LEU A 146 16.88 -0.59 7.27
CA LEU A 146 16.24 0.41 6.41
C LEU A 146 17.20 1.50 5.92
N GLY A 147 18.16 1.88 6.75
CA GLY A 147 19.05 3.04 6.54
C GLY A 147 18.40 4.37 6.95
N ASP A 148 19.25 5.32 7.35
CA ASP A 148 18.79 6.64 7.81
C ASP A 148 18.04 7.41 6.72
N GLU A 149 18.42 7.28 5.46
CA GLU A 149 17.78 7.96 4.34
C GLU A 149 16.31 7.55 4.18
N VAL A 150 16.04 6.24 4.27
CA VAL A 150 14.66 5.71 4.21
C VAL A 150 13.86 6.15 5.43
N ILE A 151 14.46 6.13 6.62
CA ILE A 151 13.80 6.57 7.85
C ILE A 151 13.46 8.06 7.77
N ASP A 152 14.39 8.89 7.32
CA ASP A 152 14.18 10.35 7.22
C ASP A 152 13.13 10.71 6.16
N MET A 153 13.00 9.92 5.10
CA MET A 153 11.95 10.06 4.09
C MET A 153 10.52 9.92 4.69
N HIS A 154 10.38 9.20 5.82
CA HIS A 154 9.08 8.95 6.45
C HIS A 154 8.76 9.88 7.62
N ARG A 155 9.61 10.89 7.85
CA ARG A 155 9.32 11.90 8.87
C ARG A 155 8.13 12.75 8.47
N TYR A 156 7.24 12.99 9.43
CA TYR A 156 6.09 13.86 9.21
C TYR A 156 6.55 15.31 8.99
N SER A 157 6.10 15.91 7.91
CA SER A 157 6.64 17.21 7.44
C SER A 157 6.39 18.37 8.40
N GLU A 158 5.31 18.31 9.22
CA GLU A 158 4.95 19.42 10.10
C GLU A 158 5.83 19.51 11.36
N ASP A 159 6.31 18.38 11.89
CA ASP A 159 7.06 18.36 13.15
C ASP A 159 8.39 17.62 13.09
N GLY A 160 8.71 17.00 11.94
CA GLY A 160 9.95 16.27 11.68
C GLY A 160 10.09 14.94 12.41
N LYS A 161 9.03 14.43 13.04
CA LYS A 161 9.07 13.18 13.82
C LYS A 161 8.66 11.97 12.99
N LEU A 162 9.14 10.82 13.41
CA LEU A 162 8.77 9.52 12.86
C LEU A 162 7.59 8.93 13.64
N TYR A 163 6.54 8.48 12.95
CA TYR A 163 5.33 7.92 13.57
C TYR A 163 5.04 6.48 13.18
N TYR A 164 5.71 5.97 12.16
CA TYR A 164 5.58 4.59 11.71
C TYR A 164 6.87 4.11 11.06
N LEU A 165 7.00 2.80 10.94
CA LEU A 165 8.08 2.12 10.24
C LEU A 165 7.49 1.30 9.11
N ILE A 166 8.00 1.49 7.89
CA ILE A 166 7.47 0.79 6.71
C ILE A 166 7.69 -0.72 6.81
N ALA A 167 6.75 -1.51 6.37
CA ALA A 167 6.99 -2.92 6.09
C ALA A 167 7.73 -3.00 4.74
N TRP A 168 9.07 -3.07 4.81
CA TRP A 168 9.91 -2.92 3.63
C TRP A 168 9.69 -4.04 2.61
N GLN A 169 9.36 -3.67 1.39
CA GLN A 169 9.13 -4.57 0.26
C GLN A 169 9.77 -4.07 -1.05
N GLY A 170 10.79 -3.20 -0.93
CA GLY A 170 11.43 -2.48 -2.01
C GLY A 170 10.85 -1.08 -2.17
N LEU A 171 11.68 -0.17 -2.62
CA LEU A 171 11.29 1.23 -2.90
C LEU A 171 11.08 1.47 -4.40
N TYR A 172 11.60 0.59 -5.25
CA TYR A 172 11.41 0.68 -6.68
C TYR A 172 9.99 0.23 -7.05
N SER A 173 9.27 1.05 -7.77
CA SER A 173 7.91 0.76 -8.17
C SER A 173 7.61 1.25 -9.58
N ASN A 174 6.54 0.70 -10.14
CA ASN A 174 5.81 1.22 -11.27
C ASN A 174 6.36 0.96 -12.67
N VAL A 175 7.11 -0.09 -12.85
CA VAL A 175 7.22 -0.62 -14.19
C VAL A 175 5.99 -1.48 -14.46
N ARG A 176 5.06 -0.96 -15.23
CA ARG A 176 3.80 -1.61 -15.58
C ARG A 176 3.86 -2.19 -16.95
N ALA A 177 3.08 -3.23 -17.19
CA ALA A 177 2.97 -3.84 -18.49
C ALA A 177 1.55 -4.29 -18.78
N PHE A 178 1.19 -4.31 -20.05
CA PHE A 178 0.11 -5.17 -20.50
C PHE A 178 0.62 -6.60 -20.59
N LYS A 179 -0.10 -7.53 -19.99
CA LYS A 179 0.16 -8.96 -20.04
C LYS A 179 -0.76 -9.60 -21.06
N VAL A 180 -0.21 -10.27 -22.06
CA VAL A 180 -0.98 -10.93 -23.11
C VAL A 180 -0.44 -12.34 -23.36
N PRO A 181 -1.30 -13.36 -23.53
CA PRO A 181 -0.84 -14.65 -24.04
C PRO A 181 -0.21 -14.48 -25.43
N THR A 182 1.03 -14.95 -25.56
CA THR A 182 1.82 -14.76 -26.79
C THR A 182 1.11 -15.32 -28.02
N GLU A 183 0.53 -16.51 -27.90
CA GLU A 183 -0.23 -17.14 -28.99
C GLU A 183 -1.46 -16.32 -29.45
N LEU A 184 -2.03 -15.53 -28.55
CA LEU A 184 -3.16 -14.66 -28.88
C LEU A 184 -2.70 -13.34 -29.50
N ALA A 185 -1.53 -12.84 -29.11
CA ALA A 185 -0.93 -11.68 -29.75
C ALA A 185 -0.62 -11.94 -31.23
N GLU A 186 -0.20 -13.16 -31.59
CA GLU A 186 0.05 -13.57 -32.98
C GLU A 186 -1.20 -13.46 -33.86
N LEU A 187 -2.40 -13.57 -33.31
CA LEU A 187 -3.65 -13.38 -34.05
C LEU A 187 -3.85 -11.93 -34.52
N ALA A 188 -3.26 -10.99 -33.84
CA ALA A 188 -3.32 -9.56 -34.17
C ALA A 188 -2.29 -9.19 -35.26
N GLY A 189 -1.29 -10.05 -35.50
CA GLY A 189 -0.25 -9.88 -36.50
C GLY A 189 1.14 -10.22 -35.96
N ASP A 190 2.02 -10.68 -36.87
CA ASP A 190 3.37 -11.14 -36.51
C ASP A 190 4.23 -10.07 -35.83
N THR A 191 3.94 -8.77 -36.03
CA THR A 191 4.68 -7.62 -35.47
C THR A 191 3.89 -6.87 -34.43
N TRP A 192 2.66 -7.33 -34.07
CA TRP A 192 1.76 -6.56 -33.21
C TRP A 192 2.37 -6.22 -31.86
N LEU A 193 3.13 -7.12 -31.24
CA LEU A 193 3.82 -6.87 -29.96
C LEU A 193 4.84 -5.73 -30.09
N GLU A 194 5.67 -5.77 -31.13
CA GLU A 194 6.69 -4.74 -31.39
C GLU A 194 6.06 -3.41 -31.75
N ASP A 195 5.05 -3.41 -32.61
CA ASP A 195 4.33 -2.20 -33.03
C ASP A 195 3.60 -1.57 -31.85
N THR A 196 3.01 -2.38 -30.98
CA THR A 196 2.32 -1.90 -29.77
C THR A 196 3.32 -1.35 -28.76
N GLN A 197 4.45 -2.02 -28.55
CA GLN A 197 5.51 -1.50 -27.67
C GLN A 197 5.98 -0.12 -28.15
N ALA A 198 6.26 0.05 -29.42
CA ALA A 198 6.70 1.33 -29.98
C ALA A 198 5.65 2.46 -29.81
N VAL A 199 4.36 2.12 -29.92
CA VAL A 199 3.27 3.08 -29.66
C VAL A 199 3.16 3.42 -28.18
N VAL A 200 3.29 2.45 -27.30
CA VAL A 200 3.26 2.63 -25.85
C VAL A 200 4.44 3.48 -25.38
N ASP A 201 5.65 3.21 -25.86
CA ASP A 201 6.85 4.00 -25.56
C ASP A 201 6.66 5.48 -25.96
N LYS A 202 6.11 5.70 -27.15
CA LYS A 202 5.84 7.06 -27.63
C LYS A 202 4.80 7.75 -26.78
N TRP A 203 3.69 7.10 -26.48
CA TRP A 203 2.64 7.62 -25.62
C TRP A 203 3.17 7.96 -24.24
N TRP A 204 3.93 7.06 -23.60
CA TRP A 204 4.46 7.30 -22.27
C TRP A 204 5.39 8.50 -22.20
N ASN A 205 6.20 8.72 -23.22
CA ASN A 205 7.08 9.91 -23.32
C ASN A 205 6.34 11.20 -23.72
N HIS A 206 5.08 11.11 -24.16
CA HIS A 206 4.23 12.24 -24.57
C HIS A 206 2.81 12.10 -23.98
N TYR A 207 2.70 11.70 -22.76
CA TYR A 207 1.43 11.32 -22.10
C TYR A 207 0.36 12.42 -22.04
N THR A 208 0.67 13.66 -22.42
CA THR A 208 -0.34 14.72 -22.63
C THR A 208 -0.97 14.69 -24.01
N SER A 209 -0.42 13.90 -24.93
CA SER A 209 -0.89 13.81 -26.30
C SER A 209 -2.12 12.90 -26.40
N THR A 210 -3.25 13.48 -26.77
CA THR A 210 -4.48 12.73 -27.05
C THR A 210 -4.34 11.81 -28.27
N ASP A 211 -3.52 12.21 -29.26
CA ASP A 211 -3.27 11.41 -30.45
C ASP A 211 -2.43 10.16 -30.13
N ASP A 212 -1.44 10.29 -29.24
CA ASP A 212 -0.62 9.14 -28.84
C ASP A 212 -1.40 8.18 -27.94
N LEU A 213 -2.27 8.68 -27.05
CA LEU A 213 -3.22 7.85 -26.31
C LEU A 213 -4.18 7.11 -27.26
N GLN A 214 -4.74 7.80 -28.27
CA GLN A 214 -5.61 7.16 -29.26
C GLN A 214 -4.87 6.05 -29.99
N ALA A 215 -3.58 6.24 -30.34
CA ALA A 215 -2.79 5.20 -31.01
C ALA A 215 -2.63 3.95 -30.13
N VAL A 216 -2.53 4.07 -28.81
CA VAL A 216 -2.55 2.91 -27.90
C VAL A 216 -3.88 2.17 -28.00
N PHE A 217 -5.00 2.90 -27.93
CA PHE A 217 -6.33 2.28 -28.09
C PHE A 217 -6.52 1.63 -29.47
N ASP A 218 -5.96 2.21 -30.52
CA ASP A 218 -6.02 1.62 -31.86
C ASP A 218 -5.27 0.27 -31.91
N GLN A 219 -4.13 0.13 -31.24
CA GLN A 219 -3.42 -1.16 -31.12
C GLN A 219 -4.22 -2.18 -30.29
N LEU A 220 -4.85 -1.73 -29.20
CA LEU A 220 -5.72 -2.59 -28.41
C LEU A 220 -6.96 -3.04 -29.19
N ASP A 221 -7.52 -2.17 -30.04
CA ASP A 221 -8.64 -2.50 -30.93
C ASP A 221 -8.26 -3.59 -31.95
N ILE A 222 -7.06 -3.50 -32.55
CA ILE A 222 -6.52 -4.54 -33.45
C ILE A 222 -6.48 -5.90 -32.72
N TYR A 223 -5.92 -5.94 -31.53
CA TYR A 223 -5.83 -7.18 -30.75
C TYR A 223 -7.19 -7.75 -30.38
N LEU A 224 -8.07 -6.94 -29.80
CA LEU A 224 -9.38 -7.39 -29.33
C LEU A 224 -10.30 -7.77 -30.47
N SER A 225 -10.20 -7.08 -31.63
CA SER A 225 -10.90 -7.46 -32.86
C SER A 225 -10.42 -8.82 -33.37
N ALA A 226 -9.12 -9.05 -33.39
CA ALA A 226 -8.56 -10.32 -33.81
C ALA A 226 -9.00 -11.48 -32.91
N LEU A 227 -9.04 -11.27 -31.59
CA LEU A 227 -9.58 -12.27 -30.66
C LEU A 227 -11.04 -12.58 -30.94
N LYS A 228 -11.85 -11.54 -31.16
CA LYS A 228 -13.28 -11.67 -31.44
C LYS A 228 -13.52 -12.45 -32.73
N ASP A 229 -12.81 -12.09 -33.82
CA ASP A 229 -12.96 -12.70 -35.14
C ASP A 229 -12.53 -14.17 -35.17
N ASN A 230 -11.61 -14.54 -34.28
CA ASN A 230 -11.13 -15.92 -34.14
C ASN A 230 -11.87 -16.70 -33.04
N GLY A 231 -12.92 -16.13 -32.43
CA GLY A 231 -13.72 -16.77 -31.37
C GLY A 231 -12.92 -17.02 -30.08
N LYS A 232 -11.91 -16.19 -29.83
CA LYS A 232 -11.02 -16.27 -28.66
C LYS A 232 -11.34 -15.22 -27.59
N LEU A 233 -12.32 -14.36 -27.81
CA LEU A 233 -12.76 -13.37 -26.85
C LEU A 233 -13.86 -13.95 -25.95
N TYR A 234 -13.48 -14.77 -24.98
CA TYR A 234 -14.42 -15.44 -24.07
C TYR A 234 -14.88 -14.49 -22.96
N GLY A 235 -16.10 -14.00 -23.05
CA GLY A 235 -16.70 -13.15 -22.03
C GLY A 235 -16.25 -11.69 -22.02
N GLY A 236 -15.43 -11.29 -22.99
CA GLY A 236 -14.92 -9.91 -23.09
C GLY A 236 -13.74 -9.62 -22.16
N ILE A 237 -13.30 -8.37 -22.12
CA ILE A 237 -12.17 -7.93 -21.28
C ILE A 237 -12.60 -7.93 -19.82
N ALA A 238 -11.68 -8.31 -18.94
CA ALA A 238 -11.85 -8.10 -17.52
C ALA A 238 -11.77 -6.60 -17.19
N GLN A 239 -12.48 -6.25 -16.17
CA GLN A 239 -12.62 -4.91 -15.66
C GLN A 239 -11.29 -4.24 -15.27
N ASN A 240 -11.30 -2.91 -15.24
CA ASN A 240 -10.24 -2.04 -14.69
C ASN A 240 -8.86 -2.17 -15.33
N VAL A 241 -8.77 -2.89 -16.43
CA VAL A 241 -7.49 -3.17 -17.05
C VAL A 241 -6.87 -1.91 -17.65
N LEU A 242 -7.70 -0.97 -18.10
CA LEU A 242 -7.22 0.20 -18.83
C LEU A 242 -7.46 1.52 -18.08
N GLY A 243 -8.40 1.55 -17.14
CA GLY A 243 -8.93 2.79 -16.60
C GLY A 243 -7.96 3.60 -15.78
N ALA A 244 -7.55 3.07 -14.67
CA ALA A 244 -6.79 3.85 -13.69
C ALA A 244 -5.37 4.24 -14.14
N TRP A 245 -4.88 3.70 -15.25
CA TRP A 245 -3.49 3.75 -15.63
C TRP A 245 -3.21 4.52 -16.89
N LEU A 246 -4.22 4.75 -17.71
CA LEU A 246 -4.09 5.49 -18.96
C LEU A 246 -4.16 7.01 -18.79
N TYR A 247 -4.55 7.51 -17.63
CA TYR A 247 -4.43 8.93 -17.31
C TYR A 247 -3.45 9.11 -16.16
N PRO A 248 -2.24 9.52 -16.42
CA PRO A 248 -1.22 9.63 -15.40
C PRO A 248 -1.47 10.83 -14.50
N GLN A 249 -1.68 10.56 -13.23
CA GLN A 249 -1.72 11.57 -12.19
C GLN A 249 -1.07 11.01 -10.96
N ARG A 250 0.22 11.27 -10.80
CA ARG A 250 0.90 10.83 -9.62
C ARG A 250 1.92 11.86 -9.18
N PHE A 251 1.69 12.43 -8.03
CA PHE A 251 2.70 13.16 -7.31
C PHE A 251 3.64 12.25 -6.56
N SER A 252 3.09 11.29 -5.91
CA SER A 252 3.81 10.27 -5.15
C SER A 252 3.11 8.95 -5.33
N SER A 253 3.73 7.88 -4.91
CA SER A 253 3.07 6.57 -4.80
C SER A 253 1.89 6.58 -3.84
N GLU A 254 1.74 7.64 -3.06
CA GLU A 254 0.69 7.76 -2.08
C GLU A 254 -0.61 8.29 -2.67
N ASN A 255 -1.54 7.53 -2.51
CA ASN A 255 -2.89 7.39 -2.98
C ASN A 255 -3.86 8.56 -2.73
N SER A 256 -3.51 9.56 -1.95
CA SER A 256 -4.43 10.64 -1.60
C SER A 256 -4.89 11.47 -2.80
N LEU A 257 -4.08 11.55 -3.85
CA LEU A 257 -4.39 12.31 -5.06
C LEU A 257 -5.18 11.51 -6.09
N GLN A 258 -5.05 10.19 -6.12
CA GLN A 258 -5.77 9.36 -7.07
C GLN A 258 -7.27 9.21 -6.75
N ALA A 259 -7.63 9.27 -5.47
CA ALA A 259 -9.02 9.10 -5.05
C ALA A 259 -9.94 10.22 -5.54
N TYR A 260 -9.37 11.43 -5.78
CA TYR A 260 -10.13 12.61 -6.14
C TYR A 260 -9.94 13.05 -7.58
N ASN A 261 -9.12 12.36 -8.36
CA ASN A 261 -8.79 12.69 -9.76
C ASN A 261 -8.28 14.13 -9.95
N VAL A 262 -7.72 14.73 -8.91
CA VAL A 262 -7.13 16.07 -8.92
C VAL A 262 -5.64 15.94 -8.65
N GLY A 263 -4.81 16.63 -9.41
CA GLY A 263 -3.36 16.59 -9.23
C GLY A 263 -2.60 17.23 -10.37
N VAL A 264 -1.27 17.20 -10.26
CA VAL A 264 -0.38 17.59 -11.37
C VAL A 264 -0.19 16.39 -12.28
N GLN A 265 -0.20 16.65 -13.57
CA GLN A 265 0.05 15.61 -14.56
C GLN A 265 1.49 15.09 -14.41
N HIS A 266 1.65 13.78 -14.60
CA HIS A 266 2.95 13.12 -14.52
C HIS A 266 3.99 13.82 -15.43
N MET A 267 5.19 14.09 -14.90
CA MET A 267 6.29 14.80 -15.58
C MET A 267 5.94 16.21 -16.10
N ASP A 268 4.90 16.85 -15.57
CA ASP A 268 4.56 18.21 -15.92
C ASP A 268 5.37 19.21 -15.08
N ASP A 269 6.43 19.77 -15.66
CA ASP A 269 7.29 20.76 -15.02
C ASP A 269 6.61 22.14 -14.83
N THR A 270 5.35 22.30 -15.27
CA THR A 270 4.57 23.50 -14.93
C THR A 270 3.94 23.41 -13.56
N PHE A 271 3.88 22.20 -12.98
CA PHE A 271 3.26 21.88 -11.68
C PHE A 271 1.81 22.38 -11.56
N THR A 272 1.10 22.44 -12.70
CA THR A 272 -0.28 22.90 -12.73
C THR A 272 -1.24 21.82 -12.26
N VAL A 273 -2.01 22.11 -11.21
CA VAL A 273 -3.04 21.19 -10.70
C VAL A 273 -4.27 21.21 -11.62
N ILE A 274 -4.71 20.05 -12.02
CA ILE A 274 -5.89 19.85 -12.86
C ILE A 274 -6.86 18.84 -12.24
N ASP A 275 -8.13 18.90 -12.62
CA ASP A 275 -9.07 17.80 -12.50
C ASP A 275 -8.99 16.94 -13.76
N ALA A 276 -8.45 15.73 -13.66
CA ALA A 276 -8.23 14.87 -14.80
C ALA A 276 -9.51 14.51 -15.56
N ILE A 277 -10.62 14.40 -14.84
CA ILE A 277 -11.91 14.05 -15.43
C ILE A 277 -12.35 15.13 -16.45
N GLN A 278 -11.87 16.37 -16.27
CA GLN A 278 -12.15 17.49 -17.19
C GLN A 278 -11.20 17.56 -18.41
N SER A 279 -10.15 16.73 -18.43
CA SER A 279 -9.14 16.81 -19.49
C SER A 279 -9.65 16.19 -20.81
N ASP A 280 -9.12 16.72 -21.93
CA ASP A 280 -9.35 16.12 -23.25
C ASP A 280 -8.78 14.70 -23.33
N TYR A 281 -7.73 14.43 -22.57
CA TYR A 281 -7.12 13.13 -22.43
C TYR A 281 -8.10 12.11 -21.84
N PHE A 282 -8.79 12.45 -20.74
CA PHE A 282 -9.80 11.58 -20.15
C PHE A 282 -11.01 11.38 -21.07
N ARG A 283 -11.34 12.38 -21.87
CA ARG A 283 -12.41 12.26 -22.89
C ARG A 283 -12.08 11.24 -23.97
N VAL A 284 -10.82 11.17 -24.43
CA VAL A 284 -10.35 10.10 -25.35
C VAL A 284 -10.47 8.74 -24.68
N TYR A 285 -10.07 8.62 -23.43
CA TYR A 285 -10.20 7.39 -22.66
C TYR A 285 -11.67 6.93 -22.58
N ALA A 286 -12.56 7.78 -22.08
CA ALA A 286 -13.98 7.47 -21.89
C ALA A 286 -14.67 7.02 -23.21
N LYS A 287 -14.34 7.71 -24.31
CA LYS A 287 -14.84 7.36 -25.64
C LYS A 287 -14.41 5.96 -26.05
N ASN A 288 -13.14 5.63 -25.92
CA ASN A 288 -12.60 4.34 -26.34
C ASN A 288 -13.16 3.19 -25.48
N MET A 289 -13.32 3.39 -24.17
CA MET A 289 -13.96 2.39 -23.30
C MET A 289 -15.43 2.11 -23.73
N ALA A 290 -16.18 3.16 -24.05
CA ALA A 290 -17.53 3.02 -24.58
C ALA A 290 -17.55 2.32 -25.97
N ASP A 291 -16.60 2.65 -26.85
CA ASP A 291 -16.44 1.98 -28.14
C ASP A 291 -16.11 0.48 -27.95
N PHE A 292 -15.28 0.11 -26.99
CA PHE A 292 -14.96 -1.28 -26.68
C PHE A 292 -16.16 -2.05 -26.14
N TYR A 293 -16.97 -1.41 -25.30
CA TYR A 293 -18.23 -1.99 -24.85
C TYR A 293 -19.19 -2.21 -26.01
N ASN A 294 -19.39 -1.19 -26.88
CA ASN A 294 -20.28 -1.27 -28.03
C ASN A 294 -19.81 -2.32 -29.06
N LYS A 295 -18.50 -2.50 -29.23
CA LYS A 295 -17.93 -3.55 -30.06
C LYS A 295 -18.06 -4.95 -29.43
N GLY A 296 -18.50 -5.04 -28.18
CA GLY A 296 -18.63 -6.30 -27.43
C GLY A 296 -17.29 -6.91 -27.04
N TYR A 297 -16.26 -6.10 -26.85
CA TYR A 297 -14.98 -6.52 -26.26
C TYR A 297 -15.13 -6.59 -24.73
N ILE A 298 -15.94 -5.75 -24.15
CA ILE A 298 -16.31 -5.77 -22.73
C ILE A 298 -17.64 -6.52 -22.58
N ARG A 299 -17.72 -7.36 -21.55
CA ARG A 299 -18.92 -8.16 -21.27
C ARG A 299 -20.16 -7.28 -21.08
N SER A 300 -21.27 -7.68 -21.63
CA SER A 300 -22.54 -6.93 -21.53
C SER A 300 -23.15 -6.93 -20.11
N ASP A 301 -22.75 -7.88 -19.26
CA ASP A 301 -23.21 -8.02 -17.87
C ASP A 301 -22.22 -7.41 -16.85
N ILE A 302 -21.19 -6.68 -17.32
CA ILE A 302 -20.10 -6.13 -16.50
C ILE A 302 -20.62 -5.33 -15.30
N ALA A 303 -21.67 -4.54 -15.47
CA ALA A 303 -22.26 -3.72 -14.41
C ALA A 303 -22.86 -4.52 -13.24
N SER A 304 -23.08 -5.81 -13.41
CA SER A 304 -23.65 -6.71 -12.39
C SER A 304 -22.63 -7.67 -11.77
N LEU A 305 -21.38 -7.59 -12.19
CA LEU A 305 -20.34 -8.49 -11.70
C LEU A 305 -19.62 -7.89 -10.49
N GLU A 306 -19.36 -8.74 -9.51
CA GLU A 306 -18.45 -8.37 -8.43
C GLU A 306 -17.01 -8.29 -8.96
N THR A 307 -16.26 -7.29 -8.52
CA THR A 307 -14.91 -6.98 -9.00
C THR A 307 -13.95 -8.17 -8.90
N GLY A 308 -14.08 -8.98 -7.85
CA GLY A 308 -13.24 -10.18 -7.63
C GLY A 308 -13.49 -11.30 -8.65
N ALA A 309 -14.63 -11.29 -9.36
CA ALA A 309 -14.95 -12.29 -10.39
C ALA A 309 -14.22 -12.04 -11.73
N LEU A 310 -13.49 -10.93 -11.84
CA LEU A 310 -12.90 -10.45 -13.09
C LEU A 310 -11.36 -10.50 -13.08
N SER A 311 -10.78 -11.21 -12.11
CA SER A 311 -9.33 -11.36 -12.07
C SER A 311 -8.82 -12.16 -13.26
N PHE A 312 -7.59 -11.88 -13.66
CA PHE A 312 -6.88 -12.62 -14.71
C PHE A 312 -6.81 -14.13 -14.41
N VAL A 313 -6.77 -14.47 -13.15
CA VAL A 313 -6.86 -15.84 -12.66
C VAL A 313 -8.22 -16.04 -12.02
N THR A 314 -9.11 -16.75 -12.67
CA THR A 314 -10.41 -17.13 -12.12
C THR A 314 -10.35 -18.58 -11.66
N ASN A 315 -10.55 -18.85 -10.38
CA ASN A 315 -10.48 -20.19 -9.78
C ASN A 315 -9.15 -20.95 -10.03
N GLY A 316 -8.04 -20.24 -10.10
CA GLY A 316 -6.73 -20.82 -10.38
C GLY A 316 -6.46 -21.13 -11.85
N GLU A 317 -7.37 -20.73 -12.75
CA GLU A 317 -7.20 -20.86 -14.20
C GLU A 317 -7.09 -19.48 -14.82
N TYR A 318 -6.07 -19.28 -15.64
CA TYR A 318 -5.93 -18.09 -16.46
C TYR A 318 -7.02 -18.05 -17.52
N THR A 319 -7.61 -16.88 -17.69
CA THR A 319 -8.53 -16.60 -18.78
C THR A 319 -7.69 -16.19 -20.00
N PRO A 320 -7.50 -17.05 -21.02
CA PRO A 320 -6.41 -16.89 -21.99
C PRO A 320 -6.58 -15.72 -22.96
N ASN A 321 -7.64 -14.97 -22.87
CA ASN A 321 -7.98 -13.83 -23.73
C ASN A 321 -8.06 -12.52 -22.97
N THR A 322 -7.53 -12.49 -21.76
CA THR A 322 -7.59 -11.30 -20.95
C THR A 322 -6.33 -10.46 -21.15
N LEU A 323 -6.52 -9.24 -21.57
CA LEU A 323 -5.50 -8.20 -21.53
C LEU A 323 -5.51 -7.63 -20.11
N VAL A 324 -4.40 -7.76 -19.39
CA VAL A 324 -4.29 -7.28 -18.00
C VAL A 324 -3.10 -6.35 -17.87
N MET A 325 -3.27 -5.23 -17.18
CA MET A 325 -2.16 -4.43 -16.67
C MET A 325 -1.64 -5.06 -15.38
N ASP A 326 -0.33 -5.20 -15.27
CA ASP A 326 0.29 -5.49 -13.99
C ASP A 326 0.34 -4.21 -13.15
N THR A 327 -0.19 -4.28 -11.96
CA THR A 327 -0.36 -3.10 -11.11
C THR A 327 0.30 -3.24 -9.75
N HIS A 328 0.84 -4.41 -9.41
CA HIS A 328 1.18 -4.67 -8.01
C HIS A 328 2.66 -4.85 -7.74
N ASN A 329 3.43 -5.28 -8.72
CA ASN A 329 4.86 -5.55 -8.53
C ASN A 329 5.68 -4.87 -9.61
N ALA A 330 6.86 -4.39 -9.24
CA ALA A 330 7.84 -3.95 -10.22
C ALA A 330 8.21 -5.12 -11.15
N LEU A 331 8.38 -4.84 -12.43
CA LEU A 331 8.82 -5.83 -13.39
C LEU A 331 10.31 -6.11 -13.19
N THR A 332 10.62 -7.39 -13.06
CA THR A 332 11.98 -7.94 -13.02
C THR A 332 12.22 -8.85 -14.21
N ASP A 333 13.46 -9.25 -14.42
CA ASP A 333 13.83 -10.07 -15.57
C ASP A 333 13.08 -11.42 -15.62
N GLY A 334 12.67 -11.95 -14.44
CA GLY A 334 11.92 -13.22 -14.35
C GLY A 334 10.39 -13.07 -14.36
N THR A 335 9.86 -11.87 -14.51
CA THR A 335 8.40 -11.63 -14.36
C THR A 335 7.57 -12.35 -15.42
N ALA A 336 8.00 -12.33 -16.68
CA ALA A 336 7.29 -13.01 -17.78
C ALA A 336 7.24 -14.53 -17.59
N GLU A 337 8.33 -15.13 -17.13
CA GLU A 337 8.45 -16.57 -16.85
C GLU A 337 7.51 -17.01 -15.73
N ILE A 338 7.41 -16.22 -14.65
CA ILE A 338 6.47 -16.50 -13.54
C ILE A 338 5.03 -16.45 -14.04
N TYR A 339 4.66 -15.41 -14.79
CA TYR A 339 3.30 -15.33 -15.35
C TYR A 339 3.02 -16.46 -16.34
N SER A 340 3.99 -16.82 -17.16
CA SER A 340 3.88 -17.97 -18.09
C SER A 340 3.67 -19.29 -17.34
N SER A 341 4.44 -19.49 -16.27
CA SER A 341 4.30 -20.68 -15.41
C SER A 341 2.92 -20.73 -14.74
N GLN A 342 2.45 -19.61 -14.20
CA GLN A 342 1.13 -19.53 -13.57
C GLN A 342 -0.02 -19.69 -14.57
N ALA A 343 0.14 -19.16 -15.79
CA ALA A 343 -0.84 -19.24 -16.86
C ALA A 343 -0.88 -20.63 -17.53
N GLY A 344 0.21 -21.37 -17.47
CA GLY A 344 0.39 -22.60 -18.27
C GLY A 344 0.50 -22.34 -19.76
N THR A 345 0.84 -21.11 -20.17
CA THR A 345 1.08 -20.67 -21.55
C THR A 345 2.05 -19.50 -21.55
N ASP A 346 2.75 -19.28 -22.67
CA ASP A 346 3.69 -18.17 -22.80
C ASP A 346 2.96 -16.82 -22.68
N ILE A 347 3.44 -15.96 -21.79
CA ILE A 347 2.96 -14.59 -21.59
C ILE A 347 4.00 -13.60 -22.10
N SER A 348 3.58 -12.71 -22.97
CA SER A 348 4.34 -11.54 -23.40
C SER A 348 3.95 -10.32 -22.61
N LEU A 349 4.92 -9.47 -22.32
CA LEU A 349 4.75 -8.19 -21.65
C LEU A 349 4.98 -7.04 -22.62
N ILE A 350 4.04 -6.10 -22.68
CA ILE A 350 4.23 -4.81 -23.33
C ILE A 350 4.44 -3.82 -22.21
N GLN A 351 5.68 -3.42 -22.00
CA GLN A 351 6.10 -2.60 -20.89
C GLN A 351 5.67 -1.15 -21.11
N ILE A 352 5.05 -0.51 -20.10
CA ILE A 352 4.57 0.87 -20.22
C ILE A 352 5.66 1.85 -19.81
N GLU A 353 6.38 1.55 -18.76
CA GLU A 353 7.44 2.41 -18.22
C GLU A 353 8.80 1.75 -18.46
N GLU A 354 9.67 2.40 -19.23
CA GLU A 354 11.04 1.91 -19.46
C GLU A 354 11.86 1.91 -18.17
N LYS A 355 11.63 2.89 -17.30
CA LYS A 355 12.33 3.07 -16.04
C LYS A 355 11.33 3.43 -14.95
N GLY A 356 11.45 2.77 -13.82
CA GLY A 356 10.54 3.01 -12.69
C GLY A 356 10.97 4.17 -11.80
N TYR A 357 10.19 4.37 -10.76
CA TYR A 357 10.33 5.45 -9.79
C TYR A 357 10.74 4.92 -8.43
N LEU A 358 11.51 5.73 -7.71
CA LEU A 358 11.67 5.56 -6.27
C LEU A 358 10.37 6.02 -5.60
N THR A 359 9.81 5.14 -4.79
CA THR A 359 8.61 5.42 -4.00
C THR A 359 8.96 5.48 -2.52
N ARG A 360 8.04 5.94 -1.68
CA ARG A 360 8.25 5.91 -0.23
C ARG A 360 8.18 4.49 0.35
N GLY A 361 7.61 3.53 -0.36
CA GLY A 361 7.47 2.15 0.12
C GLY A 361 6.50 1.99 1.31
N ASP A 362 5.69 3.01 1.61
CA ASP A 362 4.82 3.10 2.78
C ASP A 362 3.37 2.65 2.52
N ALA A 363 3.18 1.81 1.50
CA ALA A 363 1.89 1.18 1.26
C ALA A 363 1.38 0.41 2.50
N THR A 364 2.30 -0.19 3.25
CA THR A 364 2.06 -0.84 4.54
C THR A 364 3.15 -0.49 5.53
N ALA A 365 2.77 -0.31 6.79
CA ALA A 365 3.68 0.06 7.86
C ALA A 365 3.20 -0.49 9.21
N THR A 366 4.05 -0.35 10.21
CA THR A 366 3.74 -0.66 11.61
C THR A 366 3.91 0.58 12.45
N ALA A 367 2.96 0.84 13.33
CA ALA A 367 2.96 1.96 14.26
C ALA A 367 2.72 1.50 15.70
N ILE A 368 3.01 2.38 16.64
CA ILE A 368 2.67 2.22 18.05
C ILE A 368 1.62 3.27 18.39
N PRO A 369 0.37 2.86 18.72
CA PRO A 369 -0.69 3.79 19.09
C PRO A 369 -0.41 4.47 20.44
N TYR A 370 -1.01 5.64 20.67
CA TYR A 370 -0.92 6.31 21.99
C TYR A 370 -1.56 5.52 23.15
N CYS A 371 -2.41 4.55 22.86
CA CYS A 371 -3.00 3.66 23.86
C CYS A 371 -2.13 2.43 24.20
N ALA A 372 -0.90 2.35 23.66
CA ALA A 372 0.03 1.27 23.97
C ALA A 372 0.45 1.30 25.45
N ASP A 373 0.40 0.13 26.10
CA ASP A 373 0.84 -0.03 27.48
C ASP A 373 2.35 -0.35 27.59
N GLU A 374 2.92 -0.98 26.54
CA GLU A 374 4.30 -1.52 26.56
C GLU A 374 5.12 -1.09 25.31
N PRO A 375 5.23 0.22 25.01
CA PRO A 375 5.80 0.70 23.75
C PRO A 375 7.28 0.34 23.56
N GLU A 376 8.10 0.32 24.64
CA GLU A 376 9.50 -0.08 24.56
C GLU A 376 9.64 -1.55 24.16
N ARG A 377 8.81 -2.41 24.75
CA ARG A 377 8.81 -3.84 24.46
C ARG A 377 8.26 -4.12 23.07
N ALA A 378 7.26 -3.37 22.62
CA ALA A 378 6.71 -3.40 21.28
C ALA A 378 7.79 -3.08 20.23
N MET A 379 8.62 -2.05 20.47
CA MET A 379 9.73 -1.72 19.58
C MET A 379 10.79 -2.83 19.54
N MET A 380 11.09 -3.50 20.68
CA MET A 380 12.02 -4.64 20.70
C MET A 380 11.49 -5.81 19.86
N VAL A 381 10.18 -6.12 19.96
CA VAL A 381 9.53 -7.17 19.14
C VAL A 381 9.60 -6.81 17.65
N LEU A 382 9.30 -5.55 17.31
CA LEU A 382 9.37 -5.08 15.93
C LEU A 382 10.81 -5.15 15.40
N ASN A 383 11.81 -4.75 16.20
CA ASN A 383 13.22 -4.86 15.84
C ASN A 383 13.61 -6.32 15.53
N ALA A 384 13.17 -7.27 16.36
CA ALA A 384 13.45 -8.68 16.11
C ALA A 384 12.81 -9.18 14.80
N LEU A 385 11.64 -8.70 14.42
CA LEU A 385 11.00 -9.05 13.14
C LEU A 385 11.75 -8.49 11.92
N TYR A 386 12.56 -7.43 12.10
CA TYR A 386 13.43 -6.91 11.04
C TYR A 386 14.77 -7.65 10.97
N THR A 387 15.32 -8.10 12.12
CA THR A 387 16.69 -8.63 12.19
C THR A 387 16.77 -10.14 12.19
N GLU A 388 15.69 -10.85 12.56
CA GLU A 388 15.68 -12.30 12.77
C GLU A 388 14.83 -13.01 11.72
N PRO A 389 15.43 -13.48 10.60
CA PRO A 389 14.69 -14.12 9.52
C PRO A 389 13.81 -15.29 9.98
N GLU A 390 14.32 -16.13 10.89
CA GLU A 390 13.57 -17.29 11.38
C GLU A 390 12.28 -16.89 12.13
N LEU A 391 12.33 -15.80 12.89
CA LEU A 391 11.16 -15.28 13.61
C LEU A 391 10.11 -14.73 12.63
N TYR A 392 10.57 -13.93 11.66
CA TYR A 392 9.73 -13.39 10.59
C TYR A 392 9.10 -14.52 9.76
N GLN A 393 9.90 -15.50 9.31
CA GLN A 393 9.44 -16.60 8.47
C GLN A 393 8.40 -17.46 9.19
N LEU A 394 8.60 -17.72 10.50
CA LEU A 394 7.63 -18.45 11.31
C LEU A 394 6.29 -17.68 11.39
N LEU A 395 6.33 -16.35 11.58
CA LEU A 395 5.12 -15.53 11.60
C LEU A 395 4.40 -15.50 10.25
N ILE A 396 5.14 -15.43 9.15
CA ILE A 396 4.56 -15.27 7.81
C ILE A 396 4.14 -16.62 7.20
N TYR A 397 5.02 -17.62 7.23
CA TYR A 397 4.80 -18.88 6.52
C TYR A 397 4.36 -20.03 7.44
N GLY A 398 4.51 -19.87 8.75
CA GLY A 398 4.20 -20.90 9.72
C GLY A 398 5.28 -21.97 9.84
N ILE A 399 4.89 -23.21 10.10
CA ILE A 399 5.77 -24.33 10.48
C ILE A 399 6.16 -25.13 9.23
N GLU A 400 7.47 -25.30 9.02
CA GLU A 400 8.03 -26.14 7.96
C GLU A 400 7.51 -27.58 8.06
N GLY A 401 7.27 -28.20 6.90
CA GLY A 401 6.73 -29.56 6.78
C GLY A 401 5.24 -29.68 7.09
N LYS A 402 4.60 -28.57 7.56
CA LYS A 402 3.17 -28.51 7.82
C LYS A 402 2.47 -27.46 6.93
N HIS A 403 2.95 -26.23 6.93
CA HIS A 403 2.36 -25.13 6.19
C HIS A 403 3.09 -24.83 4.89
N TYR A 404 4.36 -25.18 4.81
CA TYR A 404 5.17 -25.12 3.59
C TYR A 404 6.17 -26.27 3.54
N THR A 405 6.72 -26.52 2.35
CA THR A 405 7.77 -27.52 2.12
C THR A 405 9.01 -26.81 1.61
N ASP A 406 10.17 -27.04 2.24
CA ASP A 406 11.46 -26.66 1.72
C ASP A 406 11.83 -27.60 0.56
N ASN A 407 12.10 -27.05 -0.62
CA ASN A 407 12.45 -27.80 -1.83
C ASN A 407 13.93 -28.19 -1.86
N GLY A 408 14.76 -27.66 -0.95
CA GLY A 408 16.19 -27.95 -0.83
C GLY A 408 17.06 -27.23 -1.89
N ASP A 409 16.51 -26.33 -2.65
CA ASP A 409 17.17 -25.50 -3.67
C ASP A 409 17.13 -24.01 -3.34
N GLY A 410 16.74 -23.64 -2.13
CA GLY A 410 16.56 -22.26 -1.69
C GLY A 410 15.15 -21.72 -1.93
N THR A 411 14.24 -22.54 -2.40
CA THR A 411 12.83 -22.20 -2.59
C THR A 411 11.92 -23.03 -1.69
N ILE A 412 10.71 -22.53 -1.47
CA ILE A 412 9.65 -23.24 -0.75
C ILE A 412 8.40 -23.39 -1.61
N THR A 413 7.60 -24.39 -1.31
CA THR A 413 6.25 -24.53 -1.85
C THR A 413 5.23 -24.32 -0.75
N THR A 414 4.32 -23.36 -0.95
CA THR A 414 3.15 -23.12 -0.11
C THR A 414 1.87 -23.46 -0.87
N PRO A 415 0.76 -23.82 -0.19
CA PRO A 415 -0.52 -24.08 -0.86
C PRO A 415 -1.12 -22.85 -1.58
N TYR A 416 -0.68 -21.64 -1.23
CA TYR A 416 -1.29 -20.36 -1.65
C TYR A 416 -0.27 -19.30 -2.10
N GLY A 417 0.96 -19.68 -2.40
CA GLY A 417 2.03 -18.74 -2.82
C GLY A 417 2.39 -17.76 -1.70
N ASN A 418 2.32 -16.46 -1.99
CA ASN A 418 2.75 -15.38 -1.10
C ASN A 418 1.65 -14.77 -0.22
N GLN A 419 0.41 -15.19 -0.41
CA GLN A 419 -0.76 -14.58 0.24
C GLN A 419 -1.69 -15.67 0.78
N GLY A 420 -1.61 -15.93 2.07
CA GLY A 420 -2.57 -16.80 2.75
C GLY A 420 -3.99 -16.27 2.60
N GLN A 421 -4.94 -17.16 2.47
CA GLN A 421 -6.37 -16.89 2.36
C GLN A 421 -7.08 -17.24 3.67
N SER A 422 -8.29 -16.75 3.86
CA SER A 422 -9.07 -17.02 5.08
C SER A 422 -9.36 -18.51 5.31
N ASP A 423 -9.37 -19.32 4.25
CA ASP A 423 -9.58 -20.77 4.27
C ASP A 423 -8.27 -21.58 4.26
N SER A 424 -7.10 -20.91 4.23
CA SER A 424 -5.80 -21.57 4.37
C SER A 424 -5.64 -22.14 5.78
N ASP A 425 -4.85 -23.23 5.91
CA ASP A 425 -4.49 -23.73 7.24
C ASP A 425 -3.69 -22.67 8.02
N TYR A 426 -2.68 -22.05 7.41
CA TYR A 426 -1.97 -20.87 7.90
C TYR A 426 -1.15 -20.23 6.77
N GLY A 427 -1.01 -18.88 6.85
CA GLY A 427 -0.12 -18.05 6.04
C GLY A 427 -0.57 -16.60 6.10
N LEU A 428 0.36 -15.70 6.40
CA LEU A 428 0.14 -14.26 6.33
C LEU A 428 0.69 -13.72 5.01
N TRP A 429 0.51 -12.44 4.79
CA TRP A 429 1.09 -11.76 3.64
C TRP A 429 2.50 -11.27 4.00
N LYS A 430 3.49 -11.59 3.18
CA LYS A 430 4.90 -11.28 3.49
C LYS A 430 5.20 -9.80 3.67
N TRP A 431 4.36 -8.93 3.12
CA TRP A 431 4.49 -7.48 3.21
C TRP A 431 3.69 -6.85 4.37
N THR A 432 3.17 -7.65 5.30
CA THR A 432 2.36 -7.13 6.41
C THR A 432 3.20 -6.42 7.47
N ILE A 433 4.38 -6.94 7.81
CA ILE A 433 5.23 -6.42 8.91
C ILE A 433 6.69 -6.74 8.64
N GLY A 434 7.60 -5.95 9.23
CA GLY A 434 9.03 -6.22 9.15
C GLY A 434 9.63 -5.94 7.78
N THR A 435 10.43 -6.87 7.25
CA THR A 435 11.10 -6.68 5.96
C THR A 435 11.00 -7.91 5.08
N CYS A 436 10.60 -7.73 3.83
CA CYS A 436 10.57 -8.79 2.84
C CYS A 436 11.96 -9.35 2.49
N LYS A 437 13.06 -8.69 2.90
CA LYS A 437 14.42 -9.28 2.82
C LYS A 437 14.54 -10.58 3.61
N ASN A 438 13.72 -10.75 4.65
CA ASN A 438 13.65 -11.97 5.46
C ASN A 438 12.73 -13.04 4.87
N SER A 439 12.04 -12.76 3.75
CA SER A 439 11.06 -13.69 3.17
C SER A 439 11.74 -14.89 2.51
N LEU A 440 11.04 -16.02 2.51
CA LEU A 440 11.40 -17.19 1.72
C LEU A 440 10.93 -16.98 0.27
N VAL A 441 11.68 -17.54 -0.68
CA VAL A 441 11.31 -17.54 -2.10
C VAL A 441 10.27 -18.64 -2.32
N THR A 442 9.05 -18.26 -2.67
CA THR A 442 7.97 -19.21 -2.94
C THR A 442 7.92 -19.53 -4.45
N GLN A 443 7.08 -20.49 -4.83
CA GLN A 443 6.80 -20.79 -6.25
C GLN A 443 6.14 -19.62 -7.02
N ALA A 444 5.71 -18.57 -6.32
CA ALA A 444 5.14 -17.36 -6.92
C ALA A 444 6.13 -16.18 -6.97
N ASP A 445 7.38 -16.41 -6.55
CA ASP A 445 8.43 -15.41 -6.54
C ASP A 445 9.50 -15.66 -7.60
N THR A 446 10.19 -14.60 -7.98
CA THR A 446 11.48 -14.68 -8.68
C THR A 446 12.60 -14.72 -7.65
N ALA A 447 13.52 -15.67 -7.76
CA ALA A 447 14.71 -15.70 -6.92
C ALA A 447 15.55 -14.41 -7.15
N GLY A 448 16.00 -13.76 -6.09
CA GLY A 448 16.75 -12.51 -6.19
C GLY A 448 15.88 -11.28 -6.49
N TYR A 449 14.56 -11.37 -6.37
CA TYR A 449 13.63 -10.28 -6.67
C TYR A 449 13.97 -8.98 -5.91
N TYR A 450 14.21 -9.08 -4.60
CA TYR A 450 14.48 -7.88 -3.80
C TYR A 450 15.86 -7.30 -4.04
N GLU A 451 16.86 -8.13 -4.32
CA GLU A 451 18.20 -7.70 -4.71
C GLU A 451 18.18 -6.99 -6.08
N GLU A 452 17.36 -7.47 -7.01
CA GLU A 452 17.14 -6.80 -8.30
C GLU A 452 16.44 -5.46 -8.13
N LEU A 453 15.44 -5.36 -7.23
CA LEU A 453 14.80 -4.09 -6.93
C LEU A 453 15.79 -3.07 -6.36
N GLU A 454 16.62 -3.47 -5.39
CA GLU A 454 17.67 -2.59 -4.83
C GLU A 454 18.69 -2.12 -5.88
N GLU A 455 18.96 -2.95 -6.88
CA GLU A 455 19.82 -2.51 -8.00
C GLU A 455 19.10 -1.52 -8.92
N LYS A 456 17.82 -1.76 -9.20
CA LYS A 456 16.98 -0.85 -10.01
C LYS A 456 16.71 0.49 -9.29
N GLU A 457 16.64 0.50 -7.95
CA GLU A 457 16.50 1.71 -7.13
C GLU A 457 17.62 2.74 -7.42
N LYS A 458 18.84 2.28 -7.67
CA LYS A 458 20.01 3.14 -7.91
C LYS A 458 19.89 3.98 -9.18
N ASP A 459 19.11 3.52 -10.14
CA ASP A 459 18.86 4.21 -11.41
C ASP A 459 17.40 4.69 -11.55
N ALA A 460 16.58 4.53 -10.53
CA ALA A 460 15.18 4.93 -10.57
C ALA A 460 15.01 6.44 -10.72
N PHE A 461 13.92 6.87 -11.35
CA PHE A 461 13.51 8.26 -11.30
C PHE A 461 13.10 8.63 -9.86
N VAL A 462 13.59 9.75 -9.38
CA VAL A 462 13.18 10.31 -8.08
C VAL A 462 12.30 11.53 -8.36
N SER A 463 11.04 11.44 -7.97
CA SER A 463 10.14 12.59 -8.07
C SER A 463 10.56 13.67 -7.07
N SER A 464 10.59 14.94 -7.51
CA SER A 464 10.78 16.07 -6.60
C SER A 464 9.67 16.17 -5.55
N PHE A 465 8.55 15.47 -5.75
CA PHE A 465 7.39 15.44 -4.87
C PHE A 465 7.29 14.15 -4.05
N VAL A 466 8.32 13.31 -4.01
CA VAL A 466 8.29 12.04 -3.26
C VAL A 466 7.92 12.22 -1.78
N ASN A 467 8.29 13.36 -1.20
CA ASN A 467 7.99 13.71 0.19
C ASN A 467 6.82 14.72 0.33
N PHE A 468 6.18 15.09 -0.75
CA PHE A 468 5.02 15.97 -0.69
C PHE A 468 3.79 15.20 -0.19
N THR A 469 3.12 15.77 0.80
CA THR A 469 1.84 15.29 1.29
C THR A 469 0.86 16.45 1.28
N TRP A 470 -0.26 16.28 0.58
CA TRP A 470 -1.32 17.27 0.57
C TRP A 470 -2.18 17.19 1.83
N ASP A 471 -2.38 18.31 2.52
CA ASP A 471 -3.34 18.43 3.63
C ASP A 471 -4.71 18.87 3.09
N ASP A 472 -5.65 17.95 3.04
CA ASP A 472 -7.01 18.15 2.54
C ASP A 472 -8.00 18.73 3.57
N SER A 473 -7.55 19.00 4.80
CA SER A 473 -8.39 19.39 5.93
C SER A 473 -9.27 20.63 5.66
N ALA A 474 -8.75 21.59 4.87
CA ALA A 474 -9.46 22.81 4.51
C ALA A 474 -10.62 22.59 3.51
N VAL A 475 -10.62 21.46 2.82
CA VAL A 475 -11.56 21.10 1.75
C VAL A 475 -12.22 19.72 1.95
N ALA A 476 -12.08 19.14 3.12
CA ALA A 476 -12.55 17.78 3.44
C ALA A 476 -14.06 17.57 3.14
N ASP A 477 -14.87 18.62 3.29
CA ASP A 477 -16.29 18.62 2.94
C ASP A 477 -16.53 18.43 1.42
N VAL A 478 -15.70 19.07 0.61
CA VAL A 478 -15.75 18.93 -0.85
C VAL A 478 -15.23 17.56 -1.27
N VAL A 479 -14.10 17.15 -0.71
CA VAL A 479 -13.49 15.84 -0.96
C VAL A 479 -14.49 14.70 -0.73
N ALA A 480 -15.19 14.69 0.40
CA ALA A 480 -16.22 13.68 0.68
C ALA A 480 -17.35 13.70 -0.36
N SER A 481 -17.73 14.90 -0.84
CA SER A 481 -18.74 15.05 -1.87
C SER A 481 -18.26 14.53 -3.23
N LEU A 482 -16.99 14.80 -3.60
CA LEU A 482 -16.38 14.31 -4.83
C LEU A 482 -16.28 12.78 -4.82
N GLN A 483 -15.89 12.17 -3.71
CA GLN A 483 -15.83 10.70 -3.57
C GLN A 483 -17.20 10.06 -3.81
N ALA A 484 -18.25 10.63 -3.25
CA ALA A 484 -19.61 10.12 -3.46
C ALA A 484 -20.04 10.23 -4.93
N ILE A 485 -19.77 11.37 -5.57
CA ILE A 485 -20.06 11.58 -7.00
C ILE A 485 -19.24 10.62 -7.86
N ASP A 486 -17.92 10.53 -7.61
CA ASP A 486 -17.03 9.64 -8.38
C ASP A 486 -17.47 8.18 -8.28
N GLY A 487 -17.96 7.75 -7.11
CA GLY A 487 -18.55 6.42 -6.91
C GLY A 487 -19.77 6.12 -7.77
N GLU A 488 -20.50 7.14 -8.21
CA GLU A 488 -21.65 6.96 -9.10
C GLU A 488 -21.27 6.82 -10.57
N TYR A 489 -20.20 7.49 -11.02
CA TYR A 489 -19.86 7.61 -12.44
C TYR A 489 -18.67 6.77 -12.89
N LYS A 490 -17.69 6.58 -11.98
CA LYS A 490 -16.39 5.99 -12.32
C LYS A 490 -16.53 4.64 -13.02
N ASP A 491 -17.28 3.72 -12.44
CA ASP A 491 -17.43 2.38 -13.00
C ASP A 491 -18.15 2.39 -14.35
N MET A 492 -19.10 3.30 -14.55
CA MET A 492 -19.81 3.43 -15.83
C MET A 492 -18.87 3.80 -16.97
N ILE A 493 -17.95 4.71 -16.71
CA ILE A 493 -16.96 5.16 -17.69
C ILE A 493 -15.83 4.13 -17.85
N ASP A 494 -15.24 3.68 -16.75
CA ASP A 494 -14.10 2.75 -16.78
C ASP A 494 -14.44 1.39 -17.40
N GLN A 495 -15.67 0.96 -17.27
CA GLN A 495 -16.19 -0.29 -17.86
C GLN A 495 -16.92 -0.07 -19.19
N GLY A 496 -17.06 1.17 -19.62
CA GLY A 496 -17.64 1.55 -20.91
C GLY A 496 -19.13 1.25 -21.11
N TYR A 497 -19.86 0.77 -20.06
CA TYR A 497 -21.26 0.37 -20.25
C TYR A 497 -22.24 1.54 -20.40
N THR A 498 -21.75 2.77 -20.42
CA THR A 498 -22.50 3.95 -20.90
C THR A 498 -22.85 3.86 -22.38
N GLY A 499 -22.07 3.11 -23.16
CA GLY A 499 -22.25 2.96 -24.60
C GLY A 499 -22.31 4.33 -25.31
N ASP A 500 -23.30 4.52 -26.18
CA ASP A 500 -23.46 5.76 -26.95
C ASP A 500 -23.75 7.01 -26.09
N ASN A 501 -24.05 6.85 -24.81
CA ASN A 501 -24.31 7.96 -23.89
C ASN A 501 -23.05 8.45 -23.15
N TRP A 502 -21.87 7.91 -23.45
CA TRP A 502 -20.63 8.18 -22.72
C TRP A 502 -20.35 9.68 -22.58
N GLU A 503 -20.50 10.46 -23.65
CA GLU A 503 -20.22 11.90 -23.63
C GLU A 503 -21.18 12.66 -22.69
N THR A 504 -22.48 12.35 -22.77
CA THR A 504 -23.47 12.97 -21.89
C THR A 504 -23.23 12.57 -20.43
N THR A 505 -22.86 11.31 -20.17
CA THR A 505 -22.54 10.83 -18.82
C THR A 505 -21.30 11.52 -18.27
N LEU A 506 -20.25 11.65 -19.08
CA LEU A 506 -19.03 12.36 -18.69
C LEU A 506 -19.30 13.84 -18.42
N ASP A 507 -20.04 14.51 -19.29
CA ASP A 507 -20.39 15.94 -19.12
C ASP A 507 -21.23 16.16 -17.85
N GLN A 508 -22.12 15.22 -17.51
CA GLN A 508 -22.86 15.24 -16.27
C GLN A 508 -21.95 15.08 -15.06
N TRP A 509 -21.06 14.08 -15.08
CA TRP A 509 -20.08 13.87 -14.03
C TRP A 509 -19.23 15.13 -13.78
N ILE A 510 -18.68 15.72 -14.84
CA ILE A 510 -17.94 16.99 -14.76
C ILE A 510 -18.79 18.10 -14.14
N ALA A 511 -20.04 18.24 -14.56
CA ALA A 511 -20.93 19.29 -14.04
C ALA A 511 -21.23 19.11 -12.54
N GLU A 512 -21.44 17.88 -12.08
CA GLU A 512 -21.68 17.58 -10.68
C GLU A 512 -20.44 17.81 -9.82
N ARG A 513 -19.25 17.42 -10.28
CA ARG A 513 -17.98 17.72 -9.61
C ARG A 513 -17.75 19.22 -9.47
N LYS A 514 -18.04 20.01 -10.53
CA LYS A 514 -17.99 21.47 -10.47
C LYS A 514 -18.99 22.05 -9.46
N ALA A 515 -20.20 21.56 -9.46
CA ALA A 515 -21.23 21.99 -8.51
C ALA A 515 -20.88 21.65 -7.06
N ALA A 516 -20.19 20.54 -6.83
CA ALA A 516 -19.66 20.15 -5.52
C ALA A 516 -18.47 20.99 -5.06
N GLY A 517 -17.79 21.70 -5.97
CA GLY A 517 -16.72 22.63 -5.63
C GLY A 517 -15.31 22.10 -5.90
N VAL A 518 -15.12 21.23 -6.90
CA VAL A 518 -13.79 20.71 -7.27
C VAL A 518 -12.75 21.83 -7.50
N ASP A 519 -13.18 22.99 -7.94
CA ASP A 519 -12.29 24.15 -8.13
C ASP A 519 -11.63 24.59 -6.81
N ARG A 520 -12.33 24.46 -5.65
CA ARG A 520 -11.72 24.72 -4.33
C ARG A 520 -10.62 23.73 -3.99
N VAL A 521 -10.80 22.47 -4.38
CA VAL A 521 -9.77 21.43 -4.18
C VAL A 521 -8.55 21.72 -5.04
N ILE A 522 -8.76 22.13 -6.30
CA ILE A 522 -7.67 22.53 -7.21
C ILE A 522 -6.91 23.74 -6.64
N GLU A 523 -7.62 24.78 -6.20
CA GLU A 523 -7.01 25.99 -5.65
C GLU A 523 -6.22 25.70 -4.37
N ASP A 524 -6.75 24.88 -3.47
CA ASP A 524 -6.09 24.50 -2.21
C ASP A 524 -4.83 23.68 -2.47
N MET A 525 -4.93 22.65 -3.30
CA MET A 525 -3.79 21.80 -3.67
C MET A 525 -2.71 22.61 -4.41
N GLN A 526 -3.09 23.49 -5.35
CA GLN A 526 -2.15 24.36 -6.07
C GLN A 526 -1.37 25.25 -5.11
N ALA A 527 -2.06 25.85 -4.13
CA ALA A 527 -1.40 26.72 -3.16
C ALA A 527 -0.35 25.96 -2.31
N GLN A 528 -0.64 24.72 -1.93
CA GLN A 528 0.30 23.90 -1.17
C GLN A 528 1.47 23.43 -2.04
N ILE A 529 1.24 23.09 -3.31
CA ILE A 529 2.28 22.73 -4.27
C ILE A 529 3.18 23.93 -4.56
N ASP A 530 2.62 25.10 -4.81
CA ASP A 530 3.40 26.32 -5.07
C ASP A 530 4.31 26.64 -3.88
N ALA A 531 3.80 26.50 -2.64
CA ALA A 531 4.58 26.70 -1.43
C ALA A 531 5.71 25.65 -1.31
N TYR A 532 5.41 24.38 -1.57
CA TYR A 532 6.40 23.31 -1.52
C TYR A 532 7.49 23.47 -2.58
N VAL A 533 7.11 23.86 -3.81
CA VAL A 533 8.03 24.15 -4.92
C VAL A 533 8.97 25.32 -4.56
N GLU A 534 8.44 26.41 -3.99
CA GLU A 534 9.24 27.54 -3.56
C GLU A 534 10.20 27.20 -2.42
N GLU A 535 9.71 26.51 -1.38
CA GLU A 535 10.49 26.13 -0.20
C GLU A 535 11.65 25.19 -0.56
N ASN A 536 11.41 24.22 -1.45
CA ASN A 536 12.39 23.21 -1.85
C ASN A 536 13.16 23.58 -3.12
N ASN A 537 12.92 24.75 -3.70
CA ASN A 537 13.55 25.23 -4.95
C ASN A 537 13.40 24.23 -6.12
N ILE A 538 12.24 23.62 -6.26
CA ILE A 538 11.96 22.62 -7.28
C ILE A 538 11.82 23.29 -8.64
N THR A 539 12.50 22.77 -9.65
CA THR A 539 12.47 23.28 -11.04
C THR A 539 12.08 22.23 -12.07
N SER A 540 12.04 20.99 -11.66
CA SER A 540 11.65 19.87 -12.51
C SER A 540 10.92 18.81 -11.70
N TRP A 541 10.05 18.05 -12.35
CA TRP A 541 9.38 16.89 -11.78
C TRP A 541 10.36 15.81 -11.31
N ILE A 542 11.42 15.56 -12.08
CA ILE A 542 12.49 14.62 -11.74
C ILE A 542 13.62 15.35 -11.03
N SER A 543 13.94 14.94 -9.80
CA SER A 543 14.97 15.57 -8.96
C SER A 543 16.39 15.11 -9.30
N ASN A 544 16.55 13.94 -9.90
CA ASN A 544 17.84 13.32 -10.26
C ASN A 544 18.06 13.21 -11.78
N GLY A 545 17.39 14.05 -12.54
CA GLY A 545 17.48 14.10 -14.00
C GLY A 545 18.71 14.85 -14.51
#